data_89fc967269c68c4e1ad4004ef95a55c1
#
_entry.id   89fc967269c68c4e1ad4004ef95a55c1
#
_cell.length_a   1.000
_cell.length_b   1.000
_cell.length_c   1.000
_cell.angle_alpha   90.00
_cell.angle_beta   90.00
_cell.angle_gamma   90.00
#
_symmetry.space_group_name_H-M   'P 1'
#
loop_
_entity.id
_entity.type
_entity.pdbx_description
1 polymer ?
#
loop_
_entity_poly.entity_id
_entity_poly.type
_entity_poly.pdbx_seq_one_letter_code
_entity_poly.pdbx_strand_id
1 'polypeptide(L)'
;MYGITETTVHVTFHRVTEAEIRSGDGRSIIGGPLPETQVWVLDRQRRLQPVGMVGELYVGGTGVGLGYLNRPELTAERFLPDPAGGGRRLYRTGDIGRWRDDGSLEYLGRNDHQVQVRGFRVELGEVEAAFLAQSGIEKAVVLPHEETAGQVELVAYLVGAGRSSSDLRVSLVARLPHYMVPSYFEWVETIPLTANGKIDRKALPRPGGGGSGPREVTAPRDATERILHGLWQEVLGVTTIGIHDNFFDLGGQSLKAVRLRAKIESTLNVSVSLRDLFARPTIAELALAISAERADETPAAAVAADLADLVAGLSSEEVEAQLRKLQL
;
A
#
# COMPACT_ATOMS: atom_id res chain seq x y z
N MET A 1 -5.68 21.78 5.84
CA MET A 1 -4.43 22.34 5.26
C MET A 1 -4.10 21.53 4.02
N TYR A 2 -3.59 22.18 2.99
CA TYR A 2 -3.09 21.55 1.76
C TYR A 2 -1.62 21.89 1.59
N GLY A 3 -0.86 20.98 1.01
CA GLY A 3 0.55 21.20 0.65
C GLY A 3 1.23 19.89 0.22
N ILE A 4 2.45 20.04 -0.24
CA ILE A 4 3.26 19.00 -0.87
C ILE A 4 4.70 19.07 -0.34
N THR A 5 5.41 17.95 -0.41
CA THR A 5 6.78 17.81 0.10
C THR A 5 7.73 18.85 -0.47
N GLU A 6 7.64 19.10 -1.77
CA GLU A 6 8.52 20.02 -2.50
C GLU A 6 8.32 21.50 -2.14
N THR A 7 7.29 21.83 -1.36
CA THR A 7 6.96 23.19 -0.92
C THR A 7 6.87 23.32 0.61
N THR A 8 7.61 22.47 1.32
CA THR A 8 7.71 22.45 2.80
C THR A 8 6.36 22.17 3.47
N VAL A 9 5.71 21.07 3.03
CA VAL A 9 4.54 20.42 3.63
C VAL A 9 3.25 21.21 3.54
N HIS A 10 3.18 22.44 4.04
CA HIS A 10 1.95 23.23 4.11
C HIS A 10 2.02 24.48 3.25
N VAL A 11 1.05 24.63 2.36
CA VAL A 11 0.94 25.73 1.40
C VAL A 11 -0.26 26.61 1.72
N THR A 12 -1.41 25.99 2.03
CA THR A 12 -2.64 26.71 2.32
C THR A 12 -3.28 26.27 3.62
N PHE A 13 -4.13 27.14 4.16
CA PHE A 13 -4.91 26.87 5.36
C PHE A 13 -6.38 27.19 5.12
N HIS A 14 -7.25 26.31 5.55
CA HIS A 14 -8.69 26.51 5.61
C HIS A 14 -9.23 26.11 6.99
N ARG A 15 -10.04 26.97 7.59
CA ARG A 15 -10.76 26.66 8.81
C ARG A 15 -12.12 26.11 8.43
N VAL A 16 -12.32 24.81 8.59
CA VAL A 16 -13.61 24.16 8.33
C VAL A 16 -14.63 24.62 9.37
N THR A 17 -15.81 25.03 8.92
CA THR A 17 -16.92 25.49 9.75
C THR A 17 -18.01 24.42 9.88
N GLU A 18 -18.83 24.50 10.92
CA GLU A 18 -19.98 23.61 11.07
C GLU A 18 -20.97 23.72 9.90
N ALA A 19 -21.10 24.91 9.29
CA ALA A 19 -21.97 25.14 8.16
C ALA A 19 -21.49 24.35 6.93
N GLU A 20 -20.19 24.33 6.69
CA GLU A 20 -19.59 23.55 5.58
C GLU A 20 -19.74 22.04 5.82
N ILE A 21 -19.58 21.57 7.05
CA ILE A 21 -19.80 20.16 7.40
C ILE A 21 -21.28 19.78 7.15
N ARG A 22 -22.23 20.64 7.55
CA ARG A 22 -23.66 20.37 7.37
C ARG A 22 -24.11 20.47 5.92
N SER A 23 -23.47 21.32 5.11
CA SER A 23 -23.85 21.47 3.68
C SER A 23 -23.59 20.19 2.89
N GLY A 24 -22.56 19.44 3.25
CA GLY A 24 -22.23 18.15 2.61
C GLY A 24 -22.02 18.24 1.11
N ASP A 25 -21.66 19.44 0.58
CA ASP A 25 -21.60 19.70 -0.86
C ASP A 25 -20.40 19.02 -1.57
N GLY A 26 -19.58 18.29 -0.82
CA GLY A 26 -18.47 17.49 -1.33
C GLY A 26 -17.30 18.29 -1.92
N ARG A 27 -17.31 19.62 -1.77
CA ARG A 27 -16.22 20.47 -2.28
C ARG A 27 -14.97 20.35 -1.40
N SER A 28 -13.81 20.27 -2.03
CA SER A 28 -12.52 20.25 -1.35
C SER A 28 -11.92 21.66 -1.28
N ILE A 29 -12.36 22.45 -0.31
CA ILE A 29 -11.85 23.80 -0.09
C ILE A 29 -10.55 23.71 0.68
N ILE A 30 -9.47 24.20 0.09
CA ILE A 30 -8.13 24.19 0.67
C ILE A 30 -7.72 25.55 1.26
N GLY A 31 -8.56 26.56 1.12
CA GLY A 31 -8.40 27.89 1.72
C GLY A 31 -7.41 28.80 1.00
N GLY A 32 -6.76 29.68 1.75
CA GLY A 32 -5.81 30.67 1.25
C GLY A 32 -4.36 30.31 1.55
N PRO A 33 -3.39 30.91 0.84
CA PRO A 33 -1.96 30.70 1.06
C PRO A 33 -1.54 31.09 2.48
N LEU A 34 -0.58 30.36 3.01
CA LEU A 34 0.13 30.73 4.23
C LEU A 34 1.03 31.95 3.98
N PRO A 35 1.46 32.68 5.03
CA PRO A 35 2.44 33.78 4.89
C PRO A 35 3.68 33.33 4.11
N GLU A 36 4.20 34.21 3.27
CA GLU A 36 5.36 33.99 2.40
C GLU A 36 5.19 32.89 1.34
N THR A 37 3.98 32.37 1.19
CA THR A 37 3.60 31.40 0.15
C THR A 37 2.75 32.08 -0.90
N GLN A 38 2.91 31.72 -2.16
CA GLN A 38 2.12 32.18 -3.28
C GLN A 38 1.52 30.99 -4.01
N VAL A 39 0.25 31.09 -4.43
CA VAL A 39 -0.39 30.06 -5.25
C VAL A 39 -0.94 30.71 -6.51
N TRP A 40 -0.56 30.14 -7.63
CA TRP A 40 -0.98 30.55 -8.96
C TRP A 40 -1.83 29.46 -9.58
N VAL A 41 -2.94 29.84 -10.20
CA VAL A 41 -3.76 28.95 -11.02
C VAL A 41 -3.47 29.26 -12.48
N LEU A 42 -2.83 28.37 -13.20
CA LEU A 42 -2.36 28.60 -14.56
C LEU A 42 -3.00 27.64 -15.55
N ASP A 43 -3.18 28.12 -16.79
CA ASP A 43 -3.63 27.28 -17.91
C ASP A 43 -2.45 26.41 -18.46
N ARG A 44 -2.74 25.62 -19.51
CA ARG A 44 -1.74 24.77 -20.17
C ARG A 44 -0.60 25.58 -20.83
N GLN A 45 -0.83 26.86 -21.15
CA GLN A 45 0.15 27.80 -21.69
C GLN A 45 0.85 28.58 -20.58
N ARG A 46 0.61 28.25 -19.30
CA ARG A 46 1.14 28.95 -18.12
C ARG A 46 0.69 30.38 -17.97
N ARG A 47 -0.49 30.74 -18.46
CA ARG A 47 -1.12 32.04 -18.28
C ARG A 47 -2.04 32.00 -17.07
N LEU A 48 -2.10 33.08 -16.33
CA LEU A 48 -2.91 33.24 -15.14
C LEU A 48 -4.40 33.03 -15.49
N GLN A 49 -5.07 32.18 -14.70
CA GLN A 49 -6.51 31.96 -14.82
C GLN A 49 -7.29 32.99 -13.99
N PRO A 50 -8.37 33.54 -14.54
CA PRO A 50 -9.33 34.33 -13.78
C PRO A 50 -9.97 33.52 -12.63
N VAL A 51 -10.51 34.24 -11.63
CA VAL A 51 -11.30 33.65 -10.56
C VAL A 51 -12.46 32.81 -11.14
N GLY A 52 -12.69 31.64 -10.59
CA GLY A 52 -13.67 30.65 -11.04
C GLY A 52 -13.18 29.72 -12.15
N MET A 53 -12.13 30.08 -12.88
CA MET A 53 -11.60 29.24 -13.96
C MET A 53 -10.63 28.19 -13.42
N VAL A 54 -10.73 26.98 -14.00
CA VAL A 54 -9.93 25.83 -13.62
C VAL A 54 -8.54 25.88 -14.26
N GLY A 55 -7.52 25.59 -13.50
CA GLY A 55 -6.14 25.48 -13.96
C GLY A 55 -5.29 24.60 -13.07
N GLU A 56 -4.02 24.44 -13.44
CA GLU A 56 -3.03 23.74 -12.63
C GLU A 56 -2.49 24.66 -11.55
N LEU A 57 -2.34 24.14 -10.33
CA LEU A 57 -1.78 24.90 -9.20
C LEU A 57 -0.26 24.95 -9.31
N TYR A 58 0.28 26.15 -9.14
CA TYR A 58 1.72 26.40 -9.03
C TYR A 58 1.98 27.11 -7.70
N VAL A 59 3.01 26.68 -7.00
CA VAL A 59 3.36 27.22 -5.68
C VAL A 59 4.69 27.94 -5.74
N GLY A 60 4.71 29.16 -5.25
CA GLY A 60 5.90 30.00 -5.08
C GLY A 60 6.12 30.37 -3.62
N GLY A 61 7.25 30.98 -3.34
CA GLY A 61 7.61 31.48 -2.01
C GLY A 61 8.84 30.79 -1.42
N THR A 62 9.13 31.12 -0.15
CA THR A 62 10.34 30.68 0.55
C THR A 62 10.37 29.19 0.84
N GLY A 63 9.19 28.53 0.88
CA GLY A 63 9.05 27.10 1.11
C GLY A 63 9.36 26.22 -0.10
N VAL A 64 9.57 26.79 -1.30
CA VAL A 64 9.86 26.00 -2.50
C VAL A 64 11.28 25.44 -2.44
N GLY A 65 11.38 24.10 -2.55
CA GLY A 65 12.63 23.36 -2.51
C GLY A 65 13.61 23.72 -3.63
N LEU A 66 14.85 23.25 -3.50
CA LEU A 66 15.90 23.52 -4.49
C LEU A 66 15.76 22.66 -5.75
N GLY A 67 15.15 21.48 -5.64
CA GLY A 67 14.99 20.53 -6.72
C GLY A 67 15.11 19.09 -6.22
N TYR A 68 15.16 18.15 -7.16
CA TYR A 68 15.35 16.73 -6.88
C TYR A 68 16.83 16.34 -6.97
N LEU A 69 17.33 15.68 -5.94
CA LEU A 69 18.73 15.24 -5.87
C LEU A 69 19.05 14.29 -7.03
N ASN A 70 20.15 14.58 -7.75
CA ASN A 70 20.61 13.82 -8.91
C ASN A 70 19.59 13.65 -10.05
N ARG A 71 18.61 14.57 -10.15
CA ARG A 71 17.57 14.58 -11.19
C ARG A 71 17.42 15.99 -11.81
N PRO A 72 18.43 16.46 -12.55
CA PRO A 72 18.39 17.83 -13.09
C PRO A 72 17.27 18.04 -14.11
N GLU A 73 16.96 17.06 -14.93
CA GLU A 73 15.90 17.15 -15.94
C GLU A 73 14.52 17.28 -15.29
N LEU A 74 14.22 16.40 -14.32
CA LEU A 74 12.96 16.45 -13.56
C LEU A 74 12.87 17.75 -12.75
N THR A 75 13.99 18.22 -12.19
CA THR A 75 14.06 19.51 -11.51
C THR A 75 13.69 20.65 -12.44
N ALA A 76 14.23 20.68 -13.65
CA ALA A 76 13.93 21.71 -14.63
C ALA A 76 12.47 21.67 -15.12
N GLU A 77 11.87 20.47 -15.16
CA GLU A 77 10.46 20.30 -15.52
C GLU A 77 9.50 20.83 -14.46
N ARG A 78 9.81 20.59 -13.18
CA ARG A 78 8.90 20.84 -12.06
C ARG A 78 9.16 22.17 -11.33
N PHE A 79 10.41 22.60 -11.25
CA PHE A 79 10.83 23.85 -10.59
C PHE A 79 11.14 24.93 -11.64
N LEU A 80 10.14 25.72 -11.95
CA LEU A 80 10.19 26.71 -13.03
C LEU A 80 10.59 28.08 -12.51
N PRO A 81 11.17 28.95 -13.34
CA PRO A 81 11.39 30.34 -12.97
C PRO A 81 10.06 31.05 -12.66
N ASP A 82 10.03 31.85 -11.60
CA ASP A 82 8.89 32.72 -11.30
C ASP A 82 8.79 33.83 -12.33
N PRO A 83 7.65 34.02 -13.02
CA PRO A 83 7.45 35.10 -13.97
C PRO A 83 7.63 36.49 -13.35
N ALA A 84 7.43 36.65 -12.03
CA ALA A 84 7.66 37.88 -11.30
C ALA A 84 9.16 38.24 -11.14
N GLY A 85 10.06 37.33 -11.48
CA GLY A 85 11.50 37.52 -11.40
C GLY A 85 12.10 37.36 -10.01
N GLY A 86 13.28 37.98 -9.79
CA GLY A 86 13.94 37.94 -8.47
C GLY A 86 14.64 36.64 -8.12
N GLY A 87 14.89 35.75 -9.09
CA GLY A 87 15.53 34.46 -8.86
C GLY A 87 14.65 33.43 -8.10
N ARG A 88 13.37 33.75 -7.92
CA ARG A 88 12.39 32.85 -7.29
C ARG A 88 11.98 31.75 -8.23
N ARG A 89 11.46 30.68 -7.66
CA ARG A 89 10.95 29.54 -8.41
C ARG A 89 9.48 29.27 -8.08
N LEU A 90 8.78 28.73 -9.08
CA LEU A 90 7.46 28.12 -8.91
C LEU A 90 7.60 26.61 -9.01
N TYR A 91 7.00 25.91 -8.07
CA TYR A 91 6.85 24.48 -8.16
C TYR A 91 5.54 24.14 -8.87
N ARG A 92 5.64 23.35 -9.94
CA ARG A 92 4.51 22.82 -10.68
C ARG A 92 3.96 21.58 -9.96
N THR A 93 2.76 21.68 -9.36
CA THR A 93 2.26 20.68 -8.43
C THR A 93 1.65 19.45 -9.11
N GLY A 94 1.11 19.59 -10.32
CA GLY A 94 0.25 18.58 -10.94
C GLY A 94 -1.19 18.57 -10.38
N ASP A 95 -1.48 19.38 -9.39
CA ASP A 95 -2.80 19.53 -8.81
C ASP A 95 -3.65 20.53 -9.63
N ILE A 96 -4.94 20.26 -9.74
CA ILE A 96 -5.91 21.09 -10.43
C ILE A 96 -6.78 21.78 -9.39
N GLY A 97 -7.03 23.07 -9.61
CA GLY A 97 -7.89 23.85 -8.73
C GLY A 97 -8.37 25.13 -9.38
N ARG A 98 -9.05 25.95 -8.59
CA ARG A 98 -9.52 27.27 -8.99
C ARG A 98 -9.59 28.22 -7.79
N TRP A 99 -9.41 29.50 -8.04
CA TRP A 99 -9.78 30.54 -7.09
C TRP A 99 -11.30 30.70 -7.04
N ARG A 100 -11.82 30.87 -5.85
CA ARG A 100 -13.22 31.22 -5.61
C ARG A 100 -13.38 32.73 -5.38
N ASP A 101 -14.60 33.22 -5.50
CA ASP A 101 -14.92 34.63 -5.30
C ASP A 101 -14.62 35.13 -3.87
N ASP A 102 -14.64 34.21 -2.89
CA ASP A 102 -14.33 34.48 -1.49
C ASP A 102 -12.81 34.51 -1.19
N GLY A 103 -11.96 34.36 -2.22
CA GLY A 103 -10.51 34.35 -2.08
C GLY A 103 -9.94 33.03 -1.58
N SER A 104 -10.75 31.99 -1.43
CA SER A 104 -10.28 30.65 -1.14
C SER A 104 -9.98 29.84 -2.41
N LEU A 105 -9.14 28.81 -2.29
CA LEU A 105 -8.86 27.83 -3.33
C LEU A 105 -9.75 26.59 -3.14
N GLU A 106 -10.27 26.09 -4.26
CA GLU A 106 -10.92 24.79 -4.35
C GLU A 106 -10.00 23.83 -5.10
N TYR A 107 -9.73 22.68 -4.48
CA TYR A 107 -8.99 21.58 -5.06
C TYR A 107 -9.92 20.65 -5.85
N LEU A 108 -9.55 20.34 -7.09
CA LEU A 108 -10.39 19.58 -8.03
C LEU A 108 -9.77 18.24 -8.45
N GLY A 109 -8.64 17.85 -7.85
CA GLY A 109 -7.94 16.61 -8.16
C GLY A 109 -6.57 16.84 -8.80
N ARG A 110 -6.07 15.82 -9.51
CA ARG A 110 -4.76 15.85 -10.18
C ARG A 110 -4.89 15.69 -11.68
N ASN A 111 -3.94 16.29 -12.42
CA ASN A 111 -3.81 16.13 -13.87
C ASN A 111 -2.80 15.04 -14.27
N ASP A 112 -2.08 14.50 -13.31
CA ASP A 112 -1.10 13.43 -13.49
C ASP A 112 -1.60 12.09 -12.91
N HIS A 113 -0.78 11.05 -13.03
CA HIS A 113 -1.11 9.70 -12.56
C HIS A 113 -0.74 9.46 -11.09
N GLN A 114 -0.37 10.50 -10.35
CA GLN A 114 -0.10 10.36 -8.92
C GLN A 114 -1.39 10.20 -8.13
N VAL A 115 -1.34 9.32 -7.15
CA VAL A 115 -2.46 9.07 -6.24
C VAL A 115 -1.99 9.12 -4.79
N GLN A 116 -2.92 9.42 -3.90
CA GLN A 116 -2.65 9.33 -2.47
C GLN A 116 -3.24 8.03 -1.94
N VAL A 117 -2.37 7.12 -1.53
CA VAL A 117 -2.75 5.83 -0.95
C VAL A 117 -2.40 5.85 0.53
N ARG A 118 -3.40 5.88 1.40
CA ARG A 118 -3.21 5.88 2.86
C ARG A 118 -2.26 6.98 3.37
N GLY A 119 -2.32 8.16 2.76
CA GLY A 119 -1.45 9.29 3.10
C GLY A 119 -0.08 9.29 2.40
N PHE A 120 0.28 8.23 1.69
CA PHE A 120 1.50 8.18 0.89
C PHE A 120 1.24 8.62 -0.56
N ARG A 121 2.14 9.44 -1.09
CA ARG A 121 2.12 9.84 -2.50
C ARG A 121 2.72 8.73 -3.35
N VAL A 122 1.93 8.15 -4.24
CA VAL A 122 2.32 7.02 -5.09
C VAL A 122 2.32 7.42 -6.55
N GLU A 123 3.44 7.16 -7.21
CA GLU A 123 3.60 7.26 -8.67
C GLU A 123 3.15 5.95 -9.29
N LEU A 124 1.98 5.92 -9.93
CA LEU A 124 1.46 4.68 -10.54
C LEU A 124 2.41 4.12 -11.60
N GLY A 125 3.09 4.99 -12.36
CA GLY A 125 4.08 4.59 -13.36
C GLY A 125 5.28 3.84 -12.79
N GLU A 126 5.69 4.12 -11.54
CA GLU A 126 6.76 3.38 -10.87
C GLU A 126 6.31 1.94 -10.54
N VAL A 127 5.07 1.78 -10.10
CA VAL A 127 4.48 0.47 -9.84
C VAL A 127 4.32 -0.32 -11.13
N GLU A 128 3.84 0.32 -12.21
CA GLU A 128 3.73 -0.28 -13.55
C GLU A 128 5.10 -0.73 -14.07
N ALA A 129 6.13 0.11 -13.93
CA ALA A 129 7.50 -0.23 -14.33
C ALA A 129 8.05 -1.43 -13.54
N ALA A 130 7.73 -1.56 -12.25
CA ALA A 130 8.14 -2.69 -11.45
C ALA A 130 7.47 -4.00 -11.89
N PHE A 131 6.24 -3.95 -12.42
CA PHE A 131 5.59 -5.10 -13.07
C PHE A 131 6.26 -5.45 -14.38
N LEU A 132 6.46 -4.46 -15.26
CA LEU A 132 7.05 -4.68 -16.60
C LEU A 132 8.50 -5.22 -16.54
N ALA A 133 9.20 -5.01 -15.44
CA ALA A 133 10.51 -5.58 -15.19
C ALA A 133 10.48 -7.09 -14.84
N GLN A 134 9.30 -7.70 -14.71
CA GLN A 134 9.12 -9.10 -14.41
C GLN A 134 8.85 -9.91 -15.68
N SER A 135 9.44 -11.10 -15.77
CA SER A 135 9.20 -12.01 -16.90
C SER A 135 7.73 -12.45 -16.97
N GLY A 136 7.17 -12.49 -18.17
CA GLY A 136 5.81 -12.93 -18.42
C GLY A 136 4.74 -11.83 -18.28
N ILE A 137 5.12 -10.59 -17.99
CA ILE A 137 4.21 -9.43 -18.01
C ILE A 137 4.51 -8.60 -19.24
N GLU A 138 3.53 -8.47 -20.12
CA GLU A 138 3.61 -7.72 -21.39
C GLU A 138 3.12 -6.28 -21.21
N LYS A 139 2.02 -6.10 -20.45
CA LYS A 139 1.47 -4.80 -20.12
C LYS A 139 1.00 -4.80 -18.68
N ALA A 140 1.15 -3.64 -18.04
CA ALA A 140 0.65 -3.37 -16.70
C ALA A 140 0.01 -2.00 -16.65
N VAL A 141 -1.16 -1.91 -16.04
CA VAL A 141 -1.87 -0.67 -15.75
C VAL A 141 -2.28 -0.71 -14.29
N VAL A 142 -1.87 0.30 -13.54
CA VAL A 142 -2.21 0.42 -12.12
C VAL A 142 -3.19 1.57 -11.93
N LEU A 143 -4.30 1.30 -11.27
CA LEU A 143 -5.34 2.30 -11.02
C LEU A 143 -5.68 2.36 -9.53
N PRO A 144 -6.06 3.56 -9.03
CA PRO A 144 -6.67 3.66 -7.72
C PRO A 144 -8.09 3.10 -7.75
N HIS A 145 -8.43 2.37 -6.71
CA HIS A 145 -9.75 1.84 -6.47
C HIS A 145 -10.22 2.26 -5.07
N GLU A 146 -11.39 2.82 -4.98
CA GLU A 146 -12.00 3.23 -3.72
C GLU A 146 -13.21 2.33 -3.45
N GLU A 147 -13.05 1.40 -2.52
CA GLU A 147 -14.12 0.48 -2.12
C GLU A 147 -15.01 1.12 -1.04
N THR A 148 -14.40 1.86 -0.14
CA THR A 148 -15.07 2.62 0.91
C THR A 148 -14.56 4.06 0.87
N ALA A 149 -15.44 5.03 1.09
CA ALA A 149 -15.11 6.45 1.06
C ALA A 149 -13.83 6.76 1.86
N GLY A 150 -12.82 7.32 1.19
CA GLY A 150 -11.52 7.69 1.76
C GLY A 150 -10.52 6.54 1.88
N GLN A 151 -10.85 5.31 1.50
CA GLN A 151 -9.91 4.18 1.48
C GLN A 151 -9.51 3.84 0.05
N VAL A 152 -8.45 4.48 -0.42
CA VAL A 152 -7.89 4.24 -1.74
C VAL A 152 -6.92 3.06 -1.69
N GLU A 153 -7.15 2.08 -2.53
CA GLU A 153 -6.33 0.90 -2.79
C GLU A 153 -5.78 0.94 -4.22
N LEU A 154 -4.75 0.16 -4.49
CA LEU A 154 -4.24 0.00 -5.86
C LEU A 154 -4.71 -1.32 -6.44
N VAL A 155 -5.10 -1.27 -7.72
CA VAL A 155 -5.42 -2.44 -8.55
C VAL A 155 -4.47 -2.47 -9.72
N ALA A 156 -3.82 -3.60 -9.96
CA ALA A 156 -3.00 -3.83 -11.13
C ALA A 156 -3.76 -4.70 -12.14
N TYR A 157 -3.94 -4.18 -13.35
CA TYR A 157 -4.44 -4.92 -14.50
C TYR A 157 -3.27 -5.35 -15.37
N LEU A 158 -3.12 -6.65 -15.56
CA LEU A 158 -1.94 -7.27 -16.17
C LEU A 158 -2.30 -8.04 -17.43
N VAL A 159 -1.46 -7.92 -18.45
CA VAL A 159 -1.52 -8.73 -19.67
C VAL A 159 -0.24 -9.54 -19.78
N GLY A 160 -0.35 -10.81 -20.11
CA GLY A 160 0.79 -11.70 -20.29
C GLY A 160 0.51 -13.13 -19.81
N ALA A 161 1.58 -13.88 -19.58
CA ALA A 161 1.49 -15.22 -19.01
C ALA A 161 1.14 -15.14 -17.52
N GLY A 162 -0.05 -15.62 -17.15
CA GLY A 162 -0.57 -15.57 -15.79
C GLY A 162 0.40 -16.18 -14.79
N ARG A 163 0.76 -15.39 -13.76
CA ARG A 163 1.53 -15.83 -12.60
C ARG A 163 0.63 -15.76 -11.37
N SER A 164 0.97 -16.48 -10.32
CA SER A 164 0.21 -16.39 -9.08
C SER A 164 0.32 -14.99 -8.47
N SER A 165 -0.76 -14.49 -7.88
CA SER A 165 -0.77 -13.19 -7.19
C SER A 165 0.25 -13.16 -6.05
N SER A 166 0.52 -14.30 -5.40
CA SER A 166 1.53 -14.45 -4.35
C SER A 166 2.95 -14.23 -4.86
N ASP A 167 3.33 -14.86 -5.99
CA ASP A 167 4.68 -14.70 -6.57
C ASP A 167 4.93 -13.25 -7.02
N LEU A 168 3.92 -12.64 -7.64
CA LEU A 168 3.98 -11.24 -8.03
C LEU A 168 4.17 -10.33 -6.81
N ARG A 169 3.42 -10.57 -5.75
CA ARG A 169 3.49 -9.79 -4.51
C ARG A 169 4.86 -9.89 -3.85
N VAL A 170 5.39 -11.11 -3.70
CA VAL A 170 6.74 -11.34 -3.15
C VAL A 170 7.80 -10.58 -3.95
N SER A 171 7.72 -10.67 -5.28
CA SER A 171 8.66 -9.97 -6.18
C SER A 171 8.56 -8.44 -6.06
N LEU A 172 7.36 -7.89 -5.89
CA LEU A 172 7.14 -6.45 -5.74
C LEU A 172 7.59 -5.93 -4.37
N VAL A 173 7.30 -6.65 -3.28
CA VAL A 173 7.73 -6.27 -1.91
C VAL A 173 9.24 -6.19 -1.80
N ALA A 174 9.99 -6.96 -2.61
CA ALA A 174 11.45 -6.86 -2.66
C ALA A 174 11.97 -5.57 -3.34
N ARG A 175 11.13 -4.86 -4.09
CA ARG A 175 11.51 -3.71 -4.93
C ARG A 175 10.81 -2.41 -4.56
N LEU A 176 9.58 -2.50 -4.06
CA LEU A 176 8.71 -1.37 -3.75
C LEU A 176 8.38 -1.31 -2.26
N PRO A 177 8.20 -0.12 -1.71
CA PRO A 177 7.59 0.05 -0.40
C PRO A 177 6.22 -0.63 -0.35
N HIS A 178 5.84 -1.17 0.81
CA HIS A 178 4.61 -1.94 0.98
C HIS A 178 3.33 -1.19 0.59
N TYR A 179 3.29 0.14 0.76
CA TYR A 179 2.14 0.98 0.40
C TYR A 179 1.97 1.16 -1.12
N MET A 180 3.00 0.85 -1.92
CA MET A 180 2.98 0.87 -3.39
C MET A 180 2.58 -0.48 -3.99
N VAL A 181 2.54 -1.55 -3.19
CA VAL A 181 2.15 -2.87 -3.68
C VAL A 181 0.63 -2.94 -3.83
N PRO A 182 0.10 -3.22 -5.04
CA PRO A 182 -1.33 -3.29 -5.26
C PRO A 182 -2.01 -4.34 -4.38
N SER A 183 -3.24 -4.04 -3.95
CA SER A 183 -4.08 -4.95 -3.19
C SER A 183 -4.67 -6.03 -4.08
N TYR A 184 -4.98 -5.70 -5.34
CA TYR A 184 -5.61 -6.57 -6.31
C TYR A 184 -4.75 -6.71 -7.57
N PHE A 185 -4.71 -7.93 -8.11
CA PHE A 185 -4.02 -8.28 -9.37
C PHE A 185 -5.03 -8.93 -10.29
N GLU A 186 -5.42 -8.25 -11.37
CA GLU A 186 -6.42 -8.70 -12.31
C GLU A 186 -5.75 -9.01 -13.65
N TRP A 187 -5.82 -10.27 -14.07
CA TRP A 187 -5.34 -10.67 -15.39
C TRP A 187 -6.43 -10.41 -16.43
N VAL A 188 -6.05 -9.68 -17.46
CA VAL A 188 -6.94 -9.33 -18.58
C VAL A 188 -6.29 -9.74 -19.90
N GLU A 189 -7.09 -10.10 -20.89
CA GLU A 189 -6.58 -10.42 -22.21
C GLU A 189 -5.96 -9.19 -22.88
N THR A 190 -6.59 -8.04 -22.73
CA THR A 190 -6.12 -6.76 -23.28
C THR A 190 -6.52 -5.62 -22.35
N ILE A 191 -5.72 -4.53 -22.36
CA ILE A 191 -6.12 -3.28 -21.72
C ILE A 191 -7.09 -2.54 -22.65
N PRO A 192 -8.34 -2.34 -22.26
CA PRO A 192 -9.32 -1.64 -23.10
C PRO A 192 -8.96 -0.16 -23.26
N LEU A 193 -9.10 0.35 -24.48
CA LEU A 193 -8.84 1.75 -24.80
C LEU A 193 -10.11 2.43 -25.32
N THR A 194 -10.28 3.69 -24.96
CA THR A 194 -11.31 4.56 -25.55
C THR A 194 -10.97 4.87 -27.02
N ALA A 195 -11.92 5.42 -27.76
CA ALA A 195 -11.71 5.87 -29.15
C ALA A 195 -10.52 6.85 -29.30
N ASN A 196 -10.15 7.56 -28.25
CA ASN A 196 -9.05 8.51 -28.22
C ASN A 196 -7.72 7.88 -27.74
N GLY A 197 -7.63 6.54 -27.63
CA GLY A 197 -6.42 5.82 -27.21
C GLY A 197 -6.08 5.91 -25.70
N LYS A 198 -7.00 6.41 -24.87
CA LYS A 198 -6.82 6.41 -23.42
C LYS A 198 -7.40 5.13 -22.81
N ILE A 199 -6.88 4.70 -21.66
CA ILE A 199 -7.40 3.54 -20.93
C ILE A 199 -8.88 3.76 -20.60
N ASP A 200 -9.73 2.83 -21.04
CA ASP A 200 -11.15 2.80 -20.68
C ASP A 200 -11.33 2.11 -19.33
N ARG A 201 -11.29 2.93 -18.27
CA ARG A 201 -11.44 2.46 -16.88
C ARG A 201 -12.81 1.81 -16.62
N LYS A 202 -13.83 2.15 -17.39
CA LYS A 202 -15.18 1.60 -17.22
C LYS A 202 -15.33 0.19 -17.80
N ALA A 203 -14.52 -0.13 -18.80
CA ALA A 203 -14.49 -1.43 -19.44
C ALA A 203 -13.59 -2.44 -18.71
N LEU A 204 -12.80 -1.99 -17.72
CA LEU A 204 -12.00 -2.89 -16.90
C LEU A 204 -12.88 -3.64 -15.89
N PRO A 205 -12.56 -4.91 -15.59
CA PRO A 205 -13.32 -5.68 -14.59
C PRO A 205 -13.20 -5.06 -13.19
N ARG A 206 -14.22 -5.26 -12.36
CA ARG A 206 -14.14 -4.85 -10.96
C ARG A 206 -13.09 -5.69 -10.24
N PRO A 207 -12.26 -5.08 -9.37
CA PRO A 207 -11.26 -5.82 -8.60
C PRO A 207 -11.92 -6.85 -7.68
N GLY A 208 -11.23 -8.00 -7.50
CA GLY A 208 -11.72 -9.09 -6.67
C GLY A 208 -12.81 -9.96 -7.32
N GLY A 209 -13.21 -9.66 -8.56
CA GLY A 209 -14.19 -10.46 -9.33
C GLY A 209 -13.57 -11.58 -10.19
N GLY A 210 -12.28 -11.56 -10.42
CA GLY A 210 -11.57 -12.43 -11.37
C GLY A 210 -11.29 -13.87 -10.91
N GLY A 211 -11.84 -14.30 -9.80
CA GLY A 211 -11.68 -15.66 -9.27
C GLY A 211 -12.97 -16.49 -9.18
N SER A 212 -13.99 -16.18 -9.99
CA SER A 212 -15.30 -16.86 -9.95
C SER A 212 -15.36 -18.14 -10.80
N GLY A 213 -14.38 -19.05 -10.63
CA GLY A 213 -14.64 -20.46 -10.86
C GLY A 213 -15.35 -21.08 -9.63
N PRO A 214 -15.97 -22.28 -9.74
CA PRO A 214 -16.47 -22.98 -8.57
C PRO A 214 -15.30 -23.17 -7.59
N ARG A 215 -15.28 -22.38 -6.52
CA ARG A 215 -14.26 -22.45 -5.46
C ARG A 215 -14.50 -23.73 -4.68
N GLU A 216 -13.58 -24.65 -4.73
CA GLU A 216 -13.56 -25.76 -3.81
C GLU A 216 -13.08 -25.25 -2.44
N VAL A 217 -14.04 -25.02 -1.55
CA VAL A 217 -13.76 -24.55 -0.19
C VAL A 217 -13.27 -25.71 0.64
N THR A 218 -11.96 -25.86 0.73
CA THR A 218 -11.34 -26.88 1.58
C THR A 218 -11.41 -26.44 3.04
N ALA A 219 -12.06 -27.27 3.89
CA ALA A 219 -12.20 -26.99 5.31
C ALA A 219 -10.87 -27.15 6.08
N PRO A 220 -10.71 -26.52 7.25
CA PRO A 220 -9.55 -26.68 8.12
C PRO A 220 -9.33 -28.13 8.56
N ARG A 221 -8.10 -28.62 8.47
CA ARG A 221 -7.73 -30.01 8.73
C ARG A 221 -7.29 -30.25 10.17
N ASP A 222 -6.65 -29.28 10.80
CA ASP A 222 -6.09 -29.38 12.15
C ASP A 222 -6.51 -28.22 13.07
N ALA A 223 -6.00 -28.18 14.29
CA ALA A 223 -6.32 -27.17 15.28
C ALA A 223 -5.77 -25.80 14.92
N THR A 224 -4.55 -25.73 14.36
CA THR A 224 -3.90 -24.48 13.96
C THR A 224 -4.65 -23.85 12.78
N GLU A 225 -5.00 -24.66 11.76
CA GLU A 225 -5.80 -24.18 10.63
C GLU A 225 -7.18 -23.69 11.07
N ARG A 226 -7.84 -24.36 12.05
CA ARG A 226 -9.13 -23.90 12.59
C ARG A 226 -9.02 -22.55 13.28
N ILE A 227 -7.98 -22.34 14.08
CA ILE A 227 -7.74 -21.06 14.76
C ILE A 227 -7.48 -19.97 13.71
N LEU A 228 -6.55 -20.20 12.78
CA LEU A 228 -6.24 -19.24 11.71
C LEU A 228 -7.47 -18.92 10.86
N HIS A 229 -8.28 -19.91 10.51
CA HIS A 229 -9.51 -19.73 9.76
C HIS A 229 -10.49 -18.79 10.49
N GLY A 230 -10.70 -18.97 11.79
CA GLY A 230 -11.54 -18.07 12.60
C GLY A 230 -11.00 -16.64 12.64
N LEU A 231 -9.68 -16.48 12.81
CA LEU A 231 -9.03 -15.16 12.80
C LEU A 231 -9.16 -14.47 11.43
N TRP A 232 -9.06 -15.24 10.34
CA TRP A 232 -9.23 -14.70 8.99
C TRP A 232 -10.67 -14.24 8.74
N GLN A 233 -11.66 -15.05 9.14
CA GLN A 233 -13.07 -14.66 9.05
C GLN A 233 -13.35 -13.35 9.79
N GLU A 234 -12.84 -13.23 11.02
CA GLU A 234 -13.02 -12.04 11.83
C GLU A 234 -12.36 -10.80 11.20
N VAL A 235 -11.11 -10.91 10.70
CA VAL A 235 -10.36 -9.78 10.16
C VAL A 235 -10.86 -9.38 8.77
N LEU A 236 -11.21 -10.35 7.93
CA LEU A 236 -11.69 -10.09 6.56
C LEU A 236 -13.16 -9.69 6.50
N GLY A 237 -13.98 -10.16 7.46
CA GLY A 237 -15.43 -10.02 7.44
C GLY A 237 -16.12 -10.97 6.44
N VAL A 238 -15.46 -12.08 6.07
CA VAL A 238 -15.95 -13.06 5.08
C VAL A 238 -16.25 -14.37 5.79
N THR A 239 -17.40 -14.97 5.50
CA THR A 239 -17.85 -16.20 6.16
C THR A 239 -17.38 -17.48 5.48
N THR A 240 -17.12 -17.45 4.17
CA THR A 240 -16.73 -18.62 3.39
C THR A 240 -15.28 -18.50 2.95
N ILE A 241 -14.38 -19.23 3.61
CA ILE A 241 -12.95 -19.23 3.35
C ILE A 241 -12.45 -20.66 3.29
N GLY A 242 -11.70 -21.01 2.23
CA GLY A 242 -10.94 -22.27 2.16
C GLY A 242 -9.52 -22.10 2.69
N ILE A 243 -8.90 -23.19 3.16
CA ILE A 243 -7.51 -23.12 3.67
C ILE A 243 -6.47 -22.78 2.60
N HIS A 244 -6.81 -22.93 1.33
CA HIS A 244 -5.97 -22.56 0.18
C HIS A 244 -6.32 -21.20 -0.43
N ASP A 245 -7.32 -20.51 0.12
CA ASP A 245 -7.65 -19.17 -0.33
C ASP A 245 -6.57 -18.19 0.07
N ASN A 246 -6.22 -17.30 -0.85
CA ASN A 246 -5.23 -16.26 -0.61
C ASN A 246 -5.86 -15.12 0.18
N PHE A 247 -5.25 -14.73 1.30
CA PHE A 247 -5.69 -13.65 2.18
C PHE A 247 -5.97 -12.33 1.44
N PHE A 248 -5.09 -12.01 0.50
CA PHE A 248 -5.16 -10.73 -0.21
C PHE A 248 -6.26 -10.74 -1.29
N ASP A 249 -6.49 -11.89 -1.93
CA ASP A 249 -7.56 -12.05 -2.92
C ASP A 249 -8.95 -12.02 -2.27
N LEU A 250 -9.02 -12.31 -0.95
CA LEU A 250 -10.21 -12.15 -0.11
C LEU A 250 -10.41 -10.73 0.45
N GLY A 251 -9.64 -9.74 -0.02
CA GLY A 251 -9.70 -8.37 0.47
C GLY A 251 -8.86 -8.12 1.73
N GLY A 252 -7.85 -8.94 1.95
CA GLY A 252 -6.83 -8.76 2.99
C GLY A 252 -5.86 -7.65 2.63
N GLN A 253 -6.08 -6.47 3.15
CA GLN A 253 -5.25 -5.29 2.96
C GLN A 253 -4.11 -5.24 3.99
N SER A 254 -3.10 -4.37 3.76
CA SER A 254 -1.95 -4.24 4.67
C SER A 254 -2.35 -3.96 6.12
N LEU A 255 -3.37 -3.13 6.36
CA LEU A 255 -3.87 -2.87 7.71
C LEU A 255 -4.55 -4.11 8.33
N LYS A 256 -5.32 -4.85 7.52
CA LYS A 256 -5.91 -6.12 7.94
C LYS A 256 -4.83 -7.17 8.21
N ALA A 257 -3.73 -7.20 7.41
CA ALA A 257 -2.59 -8.07 7.65
C ALA A 257 -1.88 -7.76 8.97
N VAL A 258 -1.70 -6.48 9.32
CA VAL A 258 -1.16 -6.06 10.63
C VAL A 258 -2.07 -6.51 11.77
N ARG A 259 -3.39 -6.34 11.64
CA ARG A 259 -4.37 -6.82 12.64
C ARG A 259 -4.36 -8.32 12.77
N LEU A 260 -4.32 -9.03 11.64
CA LEU A 260 -4.25 -10.49 11.62
C LEU A 260 -2.99 -10.99 12.34
N ARG A 261 -1.82 -10.41 12.04
CA ARG A 261 -0.57 -10.72 12.71
C ARG A 261 -0.69 -10.59 14.23
N ALA A 262 -1.14 -9.43 14.70
CA ALA A 262 -1.30 -9.19 16.14
C ALA A 262 -2.24 -10.20 16.81
N LYS A 263 -3.32 -10.61 16.13
CA LYS A 263 -4.24 -11.63 16.62
C LYS A 263 -3.60 -13.03 16.64
N ILE A 264 -2.84 -13.39 15.60
CA ILE A 264 -2.10 -14.66 15.56
C ILE A 264 -1.11 -14.73 16.72
N GLU A 265 -0.28 -13.67 16.90
CA GLU A 265 0.71 -13.58 17.97
C GLU A 265 0.04 -13.73 19.35
N SER A 266 -1.06 -13.03 19.60
CA SER A 266 -1.77 -13.09 20.87
C SER A 266 -2.51 -14.40 21.12
N THR A 267 -3.01 -15.08 20.07
CA THR A 267 -3.82 -16.30 20.20
C THR A 267 -2.98 -17.56 20.22
N LEU A 268 -1.94 -17.60 19.38
CA LEU A 268 -1.10 -18.79 19.23
C LEU A 268 0.23 -18.70 19.98
N ASN A 269 0.55 -17.55 20.55
CA ASN A 269 1.82 -17.26 21.23
C ASN A 269 3.05 -17.60 20.35
N VAL A 270 3.01 -17.15 19.09
CA VAL A 270 4.08 -17.30 18.09
C VAL A 270 4.41 -15.96 17.50
N SER A 271 5.65 -15.76 17.04
CA SER A 271 6.05 -14.52 16.36
C SER A 271 5.93 -14.71 14.85
N VAL A 272 5.01 -13.97 14.22
CA VAL A 272 4.82 -14.01 12.77
C VAL A 272 5.17 -12.65 12.18
N SER A 273 6.11 -12.60 11.25
CA SER A 273 6.44 -11.35 10.57
C SER A 273 5.41 -10.99 9.48
N LEU A 274 5.28 -9.71 9.16
CA LEU A 274 4.47 -9.30 8.00
C LEU A 274 4.99 -9.93 6.70
N ARG A 275 6.30 -10.11 6.60
CA ARG A 275 6.95 -10.78 5.46
C ARG A 275 6.45 -12.23 5.31
N ASP A 276 6.26 -12.94 6.42
CA ASP A 276 5.75 -14.32 6.39
C ASP A 276 4.30 -14.37 5.90
N LEU A 277 3.45 -13.44 6.35
CA LEU A 277 2.08 -13.31 5.84
C LEU A 277 2.02 -13.01 4.34
N PHE A 278 2.96 -12.21 3.83
CA PHE A 278 3.05 -11.93 2.40
C PHE A 278 3.61 -13.11 1.60
N ALA A 279 4.56 -13.84 2.15
CA ALA A 279 5.19 -15.00 1.50
C ALA A 279 4.30 -16.27 1.56
N ARG A 280 3.45 -16.37 2.58
CA ARG A 280 2.56 -17.52 2.83
C ARG A 280 1.13 -17.03 3.04
N PRO A 281 0.47 -16.56 1.98
CA PRO A 281 -0.81 -15.86 2.09
C PRO A 281 -2.02 -16.77 2.24
N THR A 282 -1.83 -18.06 2.45
CA THR A 282 -2.91 -19.04 2.68
C THR A 282 -2.88 -19.57 4.11
N ILE A 283 -4.02 -20.01 4.61
CA ILE A 283 -4.13 -20.62 5.95
C ILE A 283 -3.24 -21.86 6.03
N ALA A 284 -3.25 -22.71 5.00
CA ALA A 284 -2.48 -23.94 4.95
C ALA A 284 -0.97 -23.69 5.03
N GLU A 285 -0.44 -22.75 4.25
CA GLU A 285 0.99 -22.41 4.26
C GLU A 285 1.43 -21.77 5.58
N LEU A 286 0.60 -20.89 6.12
CA LEU A 286 0.88 -20.22 7.39
C LEU A 286 0.84 -21.18 8.57
N ALA A 287 -0.13 -22.11 8.58
CA ALA A 287 -0.24 -23.16 9.60
C ALA A 287 0.99 -24.08 9.61
N LEU A 288 1.47 -24.47 8.43
CA LEU A 288 2.70 -25.26 8.30
C LEU A 288 3.92 -24.53 8.88
N ALA A 289 4.06 -23.23 8.58
CA ALA A 289 5.18 -22.43 9.10
C ALA A 289 5.12 -22.31 10.63
N ILE A 290 3.96 -22.01 11.19
CA ILE A 290 3.75 -21.92 12.64
C ILE A 290 4.00 -23.29 13.33
N SER A 291 3.59 -24.38 12.69
CA SER A 291 3.82 -25.72 13.23
C SER A 291 5.29 -26.11 13.22
N ALA A 292 6.05 -25.70 12.20
CA ALA A 292 7.50 -25.92 12.12
C ALA A 292 8.24 -25.12 13.22
N GLU A 293 7.89 -23.86 13.43
CA GLU A 293 8.48 -23.01 14.47
C GLU A 293 8.21 -23.59 15.88
N ARG A 294 7.01 -24.08 16.12
CA ARG A 294 6.66 -24.76 17.38
C ARG A 294 7.36 -26.11 17.56
N ALA A 295 7.69 -26.80 16.49
CA ALA A 295 8.43 -28.06 16.57
C ALA A 295 9.90 -27.83 16.97
N ASP A 296 10.49 -26.72 16.52
CA ASP A 296 11.85 -26.31 16.91
C ASP A 296 11.92 -25.78 18.36
N GLU A 297 10.81 -25.24 18.88
CA GLU A 297 10.67 -24.80 20.28
C GLU A 297 10.17 -25.91 21.23
N THR A 298 10.08 -27.17 20.79
CA THR A 298 9.55 -28.25 21.63
C THR A 298 10.48 -28.50 22.84
N PRO A 299 9.92 -28.82 24.04
CA PRO A 299 10.66 -29.00 25.29
C PRO A 299 11.82 -30.00 25.22
N ALA A 300 11.86 -30.84 24.21
CA ALA A 300 12.97 -31.75 23.97
C ALA A 300 14.30 -31.04 23.71
N ALA A 301 14.30 -29.89 23.01
CA ALA A 301 15.52 -29.11 22.80
C ALA A 301 15.92 -28.30 24.06
N ALA A 302 14.94 -27.74 24.79
CA ALA A 302 15.17 -27.09 26.08
C ALA A 302 15.61 -28.10 27.15
N VAL A 303 14.96 -29.27 27.22
CA VAL A 303 15.34 -30.37 28.12
C VAL A 303 16.70 -30.96 27.73
N ALA A 304 17.03 -31.04 26.43
CA ALA A 304 18.36 -31.48 25.99
C ALA A 304 19.46 -30.44 26.31
N ALA A 305 19.17 -29.15 26.23
CA ALA A 305 20.08 -28.08 26.64
C ALA A 305 20.28 -28.07 28.15
N ASP A 306 19.20 -28.16 28.93
CA ASP A 306 19.26 -28.26 30.41
C ASP A 306 20.00 -29.53 30.87
N LEU A 307 19.79 -30.68 30.18
CA LEU A 307 20.52 -31.92 30.43
C LEU A 307 22.01 -31.79 30.03
N ALA A 308 22.30 -31.13 28.92
CA ALA A 308 23.70 -30.90 28.49
C ALA A 308 24.46 -30.01 29.47
N ASP A 309 23.81 -28.95 30.00
CA ASP A 309 24.39 -28.07 31.02
C ASP A 309 24.55 -28.80 32.38
N LEU A 310 23.56 -29.64 32.74
CA LEU A 310 23.62 -30.46 33.95
C LEU A 310 24.78 -31.50 33.88
N VAL A 311 24.96 -32.12 32.71
CA VAL A 311 26.03 -33.12 32.46
C VAL A 311 27.38 -32.46 32.30
N ALA A 312 27.50 -31.24 31.77
CA ALA A 312 28.73 -30.52 31.62
C ALA A 312 29.40 -30.15 32.97
N GLY A 313 28.63 -30.12 34.07
CA GLY A 313 29.12 -29.90 35.42
C GLY A 313 29.50 -31.15 36.21
N LEU A 314 29.26 -32.36 35.68
CA LEU A 314 29.51 -33.63 36.36
C LEU A 314 30.77 -34.33 35.84
N SER A 315 31.48 -34.97 36.74
CA SER A 315 32.58 -35.89 36.35
C SER A 315 32.03 -37.16 35.68
N SER A 316 32.86 -37.85 34.90
CA SER A 316 32.49 -39.09 34.21
C SER A 316 31.97 -40.18 35.19
N GLU A 317 32.48 -40.22 36.41
CA GLU A 317 32.02 -41.17 37.46
C GLU A 317 30.64 -40.81 37.99
N GLU A 318 30.34 -39.52 38.12
CA GLU A 318 29.02 -39.04 38.58
C GLU A 318 27.94 -39.28 37.52
N VAL A 319 28.27 -39.11 36.21
CA VAL A 319 27.38 -39.41 35.09
C VAL A 319 27.06 -40.92 35.05
N GLU A 320 28.06 -41.80 35.19
CA GLU A 320 27.83 -43.27 35.27
C GLU A 320 26.99 -43.66 36.47
N ALA A 321 27.18 -43.06 37.63
CA ALA A 321 26.42 -43.32 38.83
C ALA A 321 24.96 -42.90 38.71
N GLN A 322 24.65 -41.77 37.99
CA GLN A 322 23.29 -41.34 37.67
C GLN A 322 22.64 -42.24 36.63
N LEU A 323 23.35 -42.66 35.60
CA LEU A 323 22.82 -43.60 34.58
C LEU A 323 22.48 -44.96 35.16
N ARG A 324 23.25 -45.47 36.12
CA ARG A 324 22.92 -46.71 36.83
C ARG A 324 21.68 -46.61 37.72
N LYS A 325 21.34 -45.42 38.25
CA LYS A 325 20.10 -45.19 39.00
C LYS A 325 18.85 -45.06 38.11
N LEU A 326 19.05 -44.72 36.84
CA LEU A 326 17.97 -44.59 35.85
C LEU A 326 17.72 -45.86 35.03
N GLN A 327 18.56 -46.88 35.16
CA GLN A 327 18.25 -48.20 34.61
C GLN A 327 17.23 -48.89 35.52
N LEU A 328 15.98 -48.71 35.11
CA LEU A 328 14.91 -49.64 35.40
C LEU A 328 15.11 -50.92 34.58
#